data_b642195bb4e9672aa1cdb11e6c1bef47
#
_entry.id   b642195bb4e9672aa1cdb11e6c1bef47
#
_cell.length_a   1.000
_cell.length_b   1.000
_cell.length_c   1.000
_cell.angle_alpha   90.00
_cell.angle_beta   90.00
_cell.angle_gamma   90.00
#
_symmetry.space_group_name_H-M   'P 1'
#
loop_
_entity.id
_entity.type
_entity.pdbx_description
1 polymer ?
#
loop_
_entity_poly.entity_id
_entity_poly.type
_entity_poly.pdbx_seq_one_letter_code
_entity_poly.pdbx_strand_id
1 'polypeptide(L)'
;HFVRRRQRQMCIRDSCGTLDKDKLVNNDETLVTLSSMAKSMCDAGVDIVAPSSMMDGQVHAIREKLDSNNYENKIIMSYSTKFASSLYDPFRDAENSQPSSGDREAYQASYANLDLALRESEFDEDEGADILMVKPALFYLDVLSKIKASTDLPVAAYNVSGEYSMIHATHMQGWGSLKEMVHES
;
A
#
# COMPACT_ATOMS: atom_id res chain seq x y z
N HIS A 1 12.60 -1.21 15.66
CA HIS A 1 11.92 -2.35 16.30
C HIS A 1 10.42 -2.10 16.56
N PHE A 2 10.00 -0.89 16.91
CA PHE A 2 8.60 -0.57 17.23
C PHE A 2 7.71 -0.52 15.96
N VAL A 3 8.21 0.03 14.87
CA VAL A 3 7.52 0.11 13.58
C VAL A 3 7.27 -1.29 13.00
N ARG A 4 8.25 -2.20 13.07
CA ARG A 4 8.09 -3.59 12.62
C ARG A 4 7.01 -4.37 13.39
N ARG A 5 6.84 -4.14 14.70
CA ARG A 5 5.82 -4.83 15.50
C ARG A 5 4.39 -4.37 15.17
N ARG A 6 4.19 -3.10 14.82
CA ARG A 6 2.86 -2.58 14.46
C ARG A 6 2.45 -2.92 13.02
N GLN A 7 3.39 -2.93 12.08
CA GLN A 7 3.13 -3.53 10.76
C GLN A 7 2.73 -5.00 10.87
N ARG A 8 3.35 -5.76 11.78
CA ARG A 8 2.93 -7.14 12.08
C ARG A 8 1.50 -7.22 12.61
N GLN A 9 1.04 -6.29 13.42
CA GLN A 9 -0.35 -6.30 13.91
C GLN A 9 -1.38 -6.05 12.81
N MET A 10 -1.07 -5.25 11.79
CA MET A 10 -1.93 -5.08 10.62
C MET A 10 -1.95 -6.31 9.71
N CYS A 11 -0.83 -7.04 9.63
CA CYS A 11 -0.71 -8.24 8.80
C CYS A 11 -1.15 -9.54 9.52
N ILE A 12 -1.30 -9.55 10.84
CA ILE A 12 -1.75 -10.72 11.63
C ILE A 12 -3.28 -10.90 11.55
N ARG A 13 -4.03 -9.87 11.16
CA ARG A 13 -5.47 -10.00 10.92
C ARG A 13 -5.69 -10.49 9.48
N ASP A 14 -6.67 -11.34 9.31
CA ASP A 14 -7.04 -11.99 8.04
C ASP A 14 -7.39 -11.03 6.91
N SER A 15 -7.51 -9.74 7.21
CA SER A 15 -7.77 -8.67 6.26
C SER A 15 -6.96 -7.42 6.58
N CYS A 16 -6.91 -6.47 5.65
CA CYS A 16 -6.30 -5.16 5.88
C CYS A 16 -7.14 -4.22 6.75
N GLY A 17 -8.28 -4.68 7.30
CA GLY A 17 -9.21 -3.90 8.10
C GLY A 17 -9.90 -4.69 9.20
N THR A 18 -10.77 -4.00 9.96
CA THR A 18 -11.65 -4.59 10.96
C THR A 18 -12.74 -5.41 10.27
N LEU A 19 -12.97 -6.62 10.74
CA LEU A 19 -14.04 -7.47 10.20
C LEU A 19 -15.33 -7.30 11.00
N ASP A 20 -16.46 -7.27 10.31
CA ASP A 20 -17.78 -7.35 10.90
C ASP A 20 -18.16 -8.80 11.31
N LYS A 21 -19.38 -9.00 11.79
CA LYS A 21 -19.92 -10.32 12.19
C LYS A 21 -20.02 -11.32 11.04
N ASP A 22 -20.09 -10.83 9.81
CA ASP A 22 -20.19 -11.63 8.59
C ASP A 22 -18.82 -11.86 7.95
N LYS A 23 -17.74 -11.47 8.64
CA LYS A 23 -16.34 -11.52 8.20
C LYS A 23 -16.02 -10.67 6.97
N LEU A 24 -16.84 -9.65 6.72
CA LEU A 24 -16.56 -8.62 5.72
C LEU A 24 -15.78 -7.47 6.35
N VAL A 25 -15.00 -6.78 5.53
CA VAL A 25 -14.24 -5.61 6.00
C VAL A 25 -15.24 -4.47 6.30
N ASN A 26 -15.22 -3.98 7.54
CA ASN A 26 -15.96 -2.79 7.94
C ASN A 26 -15.09 -1.56 7.67
N ASN A 27 -15.41 -0.83 6.60
CA ASN A 27 -14.66 0.34 6.18
C ASN A 27 -14.58 1.39 7.29
N ASP A 28 -15.72 1.83 7.83
CA ASP A 28 -15.81 2.95 8.78
C ASP A 28 -15.05 2.68 10.09
N GLU A 29 -15.21 1.50 10.67
CA GLU A 29 -14.45 1.11 11.87
C GLU A 29 -12.94 1.00 11.56
N THR A 30 -12.60 0.61 10.34
CA THR A 30 -11.20 0.54 9.91
C THR A 30 -10.60 1.94 9.81
N LEU A 31 -11.31 2.93 9.26
CA LEU A 31 -10.85 4.32 9.19
C LEU A 31 -10.52 4.90 10.57
N VAL A 32 -11.37 4.66 11.56
CA VAL A 32 -11.13 5.09 12.96
C VAL A 32 -9.83 4.47 13.51
N THR A 33 -9.62 3.19 13.22
CA THR A 33 -8.42 2.48 13.67
C THR A 33 -7.17 3.00 12.96
N LEU A 34 -7.20 3.15 11.63
CA LEU A 34 -6.08 3.62 10.82
C LEU A 34 -5.66 5.04 11.19
N SER A 35 -6.60 5.95 11.34
CA SER A 35 -6.32 7.34 11.72
C SER A 35 -5.70 7.44 13.11
N SER A 36 -6.18 6.63 14.06
CA SER A 36 -5.59 6.56 15.41
C SER A 36 -4.20 5.95 15.41
N MET A 37 -3.93 4.96 14.55
CA MET A 37 -2.59 4.38 14.36
C MET A 37 -1.63 5.40 13.75
N ALA A 38 -2.05 6.12 12.71
CA ALA A 38 -1.25 7.16 12.07
C ALA A 38 -0.83 8.23 13.09
N LYS A 39 -1.79 8.73 13.90
CA LYS A 39 -1.48 9.66 15.00
C LYS A 39 -0.45 9.09 15.96
N SER A 40 -0.64 7.84 16.41
CA SER A 40 0.31 7.21 17.36
C SER A 40 1.71 7.04 16.77
N MET A 41 1.84 6.85 15.45
CA MET A 41 3.13 6.82 14.77
C MET A 41 3.77 8.22 14.74
N CYS A 42 2.98 9.26 14.50
CA CYS A 42 3.45 10.64 14.55
C CYS A 42 3.88 11.06 15.97
N ASP A 43 3.14 10.67 17.01
CA ASP A 43 3.53 10.85 18.42
C ASP A 43 4.91 10.19 18.72
N ALA A 44 5.24 9.11 18.04
CA ALA A 44 6.52 8.43 18.15
C ALA A 44 7.63 9.01 17.24
N GLY A 45 7.35 10.10 16.52
CA GLY A 45 8.32 10.84 15.70
C GLY A 45 8.45 10.36 14.25
N VAL A 46 7.46 9.66 13.71
CA VAL A 46 7.45 9.29 12.28
C VAL A 46 7.22 10.56 11.43
N ASP A 47 7.93 10.69 10.32
CA ASP A 47 7.79 11.81 9.38
C ASP A 47 6.83 11.51 8.23
N ILE A 48 6.72 10.24 7.84
CA ILE A 48 5.86 9.79 6.76
C ILE A 48 4.99 8.61 7.25
N VAL A 49 3.68 8.71 7.07
CA VAL A 49 2.76 7.59 7.26
C VAL A 49 2.35 7.03 5.89
N ALA A 50 2.28 5.69 5.78
CA ALA A 50 2.02 5.03 4.51
C ALA A 50 0.88 4.00 4.66
N PRO A 51 -0.39 4.44 4.60
CA PRO A 51 -1.54 3.56 4.75
C PRO A 51 -1.67 2.61 3.56
N SER A 52 -1.79 1.30 3.84
CA SER A 52 -1.81 0.27 2.80
C SER A 52 -3.08 -0.57 2.77
N SER A 53 -4.13 -0.14 3.47
CA SER A 53 -5.35 -0.92 3.64
C SER A 53 -6.32 -0.84 2.46
N MET A 54 -6.21 0.17 1.60
CA MET A 54 -7.12 0.42 0.47
C MET A 54 -8.58 0.61 0.92
N MET A 55 -8.77 1.24 2.08
CA MET A 55 -10.10 1.61 2.56
C MET A 55 -10.53 2.91 1.89
N ASP A 56 -11.79 2.98 1.49
CA ASP A 56 -12.38 4.18 0.93
C ASP A 56 -12.36 5.33 1.96
N GLY A 57 -11.84 6.49 1.56
CA GLY A 57 -11.66 7.65 2.45
C GLY A 57 -10.52 7.53 3.48
N GLN A 58 -9.60 6.58 3.32
CA GLN A 58 -8.55 6.37 4.32
C GLN A 58 -7.55 7.53 4.42
N VAL A 59 -7.22 8.16 3.30
CA VAL A 59 -6.29 9.30 3.28
C VAL A 59 -6.94 10.49 3.97
N HIS A 60 -8.20 10.79 3.62
CA HIS A 60 -8.98 11.86 4.25
C HIS A 60 -9.07 11.69 5.77
N ALA A 61 -9.46 10.51 6.25
CA ALA A 61 -9.60 10.24 7.68
C ALA A 61 -8.26 10.37 8.44
N ILE A 62 -7.15 9.97 7.81
CA ILE A 62 -5.81 10.12 8.39
C ILE A 62 -5.40 11.60 8.39
N ARG A 63 -5.58 12.32 7.27
CA ARG A 63 -5.25 13.74 7.16
C ARG A 63 -5.99 14.57 8.20
N GLU A 64 -7.33 14.41 8.29
CA GLU A 64 -8.15 15.10 9.28
C GLU A 64 -7.66 14.82 10.72
N LYS A 65 -7.33 13.56 11.01
CA LYS A 65 -6.81 13.18 12.31
C LYS A 65 -5.46 13.78 12.63
N LEU A 66 -4.56 13.84 11.66
CA LEU A 66 -3.23 14.42 11.83
C LEU A 66 -3.34 15.93 12.03
N ASP A 67 -4.07 16.62 11.17
CA ASP A 67 -4.22 18.08 11.21
C ASP A 67 -4.86 18.55 12.53
N SER A 68 -5.91 17.86 12.99
CA SER A 68 -6.57 18.15 14.27
C SER A 68 -5.67 17.90 15.50
N ASN A 69 -4.49 17.33 15.34
CA ASN A 69 -3.51 17.05 16.39
C ASN A 69 -2.16 17.78 16.18
N ASN A 70 -2.13 18.83 15.36
CA ASN A 70 -0.96 19.67 15.02
C ASN A 70 0.14 18.86 14.29
N TYR A 71 -0.25 17.97 13.39
CA TYR A 71 0.64 17.16 12.54
C TYR A 71 0.45 17.47 11.04
N GLU A 72 0.09 18.71 10.68
CA GLU A 72 -0.14 19.16 9.30
C GLU A 72 1.11 18.96 8.42
N ASN A 73 2.29 18.99 9.02
CA ASN A 73 3.57 18.82 8.31
C ASN A 73 3.95 17.35 8.06
N LYS A 74 3.15 16.39 8.54
CA LYS A 74 3.45 14.97 8.34
C LYS A 74 2.96 14.51 6.96
N ILE A 75 3.83 13.80 6.27
CA ILE A 75 3.59 13.33 4.90
C ILE A 75 2.71 12.08 4.92
N ILE A 76 1.72 12.02 4.04
CA ILE A 76 0.95 10.83 3.75
C ILE A 76 1.38 10.28 2.39
N MET A 77 2.02 9.10 2.39
CA MET A 77 2.32 8.34 1.18
C MET A 77 1.23 7.28 1.00
N SER A 78 0.26 7.55 0.14
CA SER A 78 -0.82 6.60 -0.08
C SER A 78 -0.42 5.46 -0.99
N TYR A 79 -0.86 4.25 -0.64
CA TYR A 79 -0.85 3.09 -1.55
C TYR A 79 -2.05 3.19 -2.51
N SER A 80 -2.14 4.30 -3.22
CA SER A 80 -3.31 4.71 -4.01
C SER A 80 -3.72 3.68 -5.06
N THR A 81 -2.75 3.00 -5.67
CA THR A 81 -3.03 1.91 -6.61
C THR A 81 -2.32 0.63 -6.17
N LYS A 82 -3.01 -0.18 -5.39
CA LYS A 82 -2.52 -1.48 -4.93
C LYS A 82 -3.34 -2.59 -5.57
N PHE A 83 -2.73 -3.28 -6.52
CA PHE A 83 -3.38 -4.37 -7.24
C PHE A 83 -3.48 -5.64 -6.41
N ALA A 84 -4.56 -6.41 -6.60
CA ALA A 84 -4.62 -7.79 -6.17
C ALA A 84 -3.62 -8.61 -7.02
N SER A 85 -2.59 -9.17 -6.38
CA SER A 85 -1.48 -9.79 -7.10
C SER A 85 -0.93 -11.01 -6.35
N SER A 86 -0.63 -12.07 -7.10
CA SER A 86 0.12 -13.24 -6.62
C SER A 86 1.59 -12.92 -6.31
N LEU A 87 2.12 -11.78 -6.79
CA LEU A 87 3.48 -11.33 -6.49
C LEU A 87 3.72 -11.00 -5.01
N TYR A 88 2.66 -10.98 -4.18
CA TYR A 88 2.77 -10.85 -2.72
C TYR A 88 3.05 -12.18 -2.00
N ASP A 89 2.89 -13.31 -2.66
CA ASP A 89 2.91 -14.63 -2.00
C ASP A 89 4.21 -14.93 -1.25
N PRO A 90 5.43 -14.62 -1.75
CA PRO A 90 6.63 -14.85 -0.96
C PRO A 90 6.65 -14.07 0.38
N PHE A 91 6.10 -12.85 0.40
CA PHE A 91 5.96 -12.07 1.63
C PHE A 91 4.85 -12.62 2.54
N ARG A 92 3.70 -13.00 1.96
CA ARG A 92 2.58 -13.59 2.70
C ARG A 92 2.97 -14.89 3.39
N ASP A 93 3.75 -15.73 2.71
CA ASP A 93 4.28 -16.96 3.27
C ASP A 93 5.25 -16.69 4.43
N ALA A 94 6.21 -15.77 4.22
CA ALA A 94 7.20 -15.40 5.24
C ALA A 94 6.58 -14.77 6.50
N GLU A 95 5.47 -14.03 6.37
CA GLU A 95 4.78 -13.35 7.48
C GLU A 95 3.58 -14.16 8.03
N ASN A 96 3.29 -15.35 7.50
CA ASN A 96 2.09 -16.14 7.81
C ASN A 96 0.80 -15.30 7.68
N SER A 97 0.73 -14.46 6.65
CA SER A 97 -0.36 -13.49 6.43
C SER A 97 -1.26 -13.85 5.24
N GLN A 98 -1.31 -15.13 4.90
CA GLN A 98 -2.28 -15.65 3.92
C GLN A 98 -3.70 -15.42 4.43
N PRO A 99 -4.65 -15.00 3.58
CA PRO A 99 -6.04 -14.91 3.97
C PRO A 99 -6.56 -16.26 4.46
N SER A 100 -7.22 -16.29 5.62
CA SER A 100 -7.83 -17.53 6.13
C SER A 100 -9.12 -17.90 5.39
N SER A 101 -9.72 -16.95 4.69
CA SER A 101 -10.91 -17.13 3.83
C SER A 101 -10.97 -16.07 2.74
N GLY A 102 -11.42 -16.47 1.52
CA GLY A 102 -11.58 -15.57 0.38
C GLY A 102 -10.25 -15.06 -0.18
N ASP A 103 -10.36 -14.01 -0.96
CA ASP A 103 -9.26 -13.23 -1.54
C ASP A 103 -9.33 -11.77 -1.09
N ARG A 104 -8.40 -10.95 -1.55
CA ARG A 104 -8.39 -9.50 -1.27
C ARG A 104 -8.90 -8.66 -2.43
N GLU A 105 -9.52 -9.29 -3.43
CA GLU A 105 -10.03 -8.60 -4.62
C GLU A 105 -11.20 -7.66 -4.32
N ALA A 106 -11.87 -7.86 -3.18
CA ALA A 106 -12.99 -7.02 -2.76
C ALA A 106 -12.60 -5.54 -2.48
N TYR A 107 -11.32 -5.28 -2.16
CA TYR A 107 -10.85 -3.93 -1.80
C TYR A 107 -9.49 -3.57 -2.41
N GLN A 108 -8.84 -4.49 -3.15
CA GLN A 108 -7.65 -4.19 -3.94
C GLN A 108 -8.03 -3.98 -5.39
N ALA A 109 -7.30 -3.09 -6.10
CA ALA A 109 -7.58 -2.79 -7.49
C ALA A 109 -7.45 -4.05 -8.37
N SER A 110 -8.38 -4.21 -9.31
CA SER A 110 -8.27 -5.25 -10.33
C SER A 110 -7.21 -4.86 -11.35
N TYR A 111 -6.29 -5.78 -11.64
CA TYR A 111 -5.27 -5.58 -12.68
C TYR A 111 -5.86 -5.45 -14.09
N ALA A 112 -7.14 -5.80 -14.28
CA ALA A 112 -7.84 -5.68 -15.55
C ALA A 112 -8.57 -4.33 -15.73
N ASN A 113 -8.54 -3.44 -14.72
CA ASN A 113 -9.28 -2.18 -14.73
C ASN A 113 -8.36 -0.98 -14.45
N LEU A 114 -7.76 -0.45 -15.52
CA LEU A 114 -6.90 0.72 -15.45
C LEU A 114 -7.66 1.98 -14.99
N ASP A 115 -8.90 2.18 -15.46
CA ASP A 115 -9.66 3.38 -15.15
C ASP A 115 -9.96 3.47 -13.65
N LEU A 116 -10.21 2.33 -13.00
CA LEU A 116 -10.34 2.28 -11.54
C LEU A 116 -9.04 2.70 -10.85
N ALA A 117 -7.91 2.16 -11.29
CA ALA A 117 -6.60 2.48 -10.72
C ALA A 117 -6.27 3.98 -10.80
N LEU A 118 -6.59 4.63 -11.91
CA LEU A 118 -6.40 6.08 -12.08
C LEU A 118 -7.32 6.86 -11.16
N ARG A 119 -8.59 6.48 -11.07
CA ARG A 119 -9.57 7.14 -10.20
C ARG A 119 -9.22 7.03 -8.72
N GLU A 120 -8.76 5.89 -8.25
CA GLU A 120 -8.29 5.72 -6.87
C GLU A 120 -7.12 6.67 -6.54
N SER A 121 -6.22 6.87 -7.50
CA SER A 121 -5.11 7.81 -7.33
C SER A 121 -5.58 9.27 -7.29
N GLU A 122 -6.55 9.65 -8.11
CA GLU A 122 -7.16 10.98 -8.10
C GLU A 122 -7.88 11.24 -6.76
N PHE A 123 -8.64 10.26 -6.25
CA PHE A 123 -9.31 10.41 -4.96
C PHE A 123 -8.32 10.57 -3.81
N ASP A 124 -7.26 9.76 -3.76
CA ASP A 124 -6.25 9.89 -2.71
C ASP A 124 -5.52 11.25 -2.73
N GLU A 125 -5.27 11.81 -3.94
CA GLU A 125 -4.74 13.16 -4.09
C GLU A 125 -5.72 14.21 -3.56
N ASP A 126 -6.99 14.15 -3.93
CA ASP A 126 -8.05 15.05 -3.47
C ASP A 126 -8.28 14.94 -1.95
N GLU A 127 -8.08 13.76 -1.37
CA GLU A 127 -8.16 13.49 0.06
C GLU A 127 -6.95 14.00 0.86
N GLY A 128 -5.90 14.47 0.19
CA GLY A 128 -4.73 15.10 0.81
C GLY A 128 -3.52 14.19 0.97
N ALA A 129 -3.33 13.21 0.08
CA ALA A 129 -2.05 12.52 -0.05
C ALA A 129 -0.96 13.47 -0.55
N ASP A 130 0.26 13.27 -0.06
CA ASP A 130 1.45 14.02 -0.51
C ASP A 130 2.28 13.22 -1.52
N ILE A 131 2.17 11.90 -1.50
CA ILE A 131 2.85 10.98 -2.40
C ILE A 131 1.86 9.86 -2.78
N LEU A 132 1.73 9.58 -4.07
CA LEU A 132 0.95 8.45 -4.58
C LEU A 132 1.87 7.24 -4.83
N MET A 133 1.35 6.02 -4.69
CA MET A 133 2.16 4.81 -4.88
C MET A 133 1.42 3.76 -5.69
N VAL A 134 2.13 3.17 -6.65
CA VAL A 134 1.70 1.98 -7.41
C VAL A 134 2.38 0.72 -6.85
N LYS A 135 1.59 -0.31 -6.56
CA LYS A 135 2.06 -1.59 -5.98
C LYS A 135 1.27 -2.78 -6.53
N PRO A 136 1.92 -3.81 -7.09
CA PRO A 136 3.33 -3.90 -7.51
C PRO A 136 3.69 -2.88 -8.57
N ALA A 137 4.97 -2.76 -8.96
CA ALA A 137 5.41 -1.73 -9.89
C ALA A 137 5.83 -2.26 -11.27
N LEU A 138 6.68 -3.28 -11.35
CA LEU A 138 7.33 -3.66 -12.62
C LEU A 138 6.36 -4.10 -13.72
N PHE A 139 5.24 -4.75 -13.36
CA PHE A 139 4.22 -5.16 -14.33
C PHE A 139 3.17 -4.09 -14.61
N TYR A 140 3.25 -2.94 -13.96
CA TYR A 140 2.27 -1.87 -14.00
C TYR A 140 2.90 -0.50 -14.32
N LEU A 141 4.00 -0.50 -15.10
CA LEU A 141 4.71 0.73 -15.49
C LEU A 141 3.85 1.64 -16.37
N ASP A 142 2.91 1.07 -17.13
CA ASP A 142 1.92 1.81 -17.89
C ASP A 142 0.97 2.59 -16.99
N VAL A 143 0.53 1.99 -15.89
CA VAL A 143 -0.30 2.63 -14.85
C VAL A 143 0.48 3.73 -14.16
N LEU A 144 1.70 3.43 -13.71
CA LEU A 144 2.59 4.37 -13.06
C LEU A 144 2.85 5.60 -13.94
N SER A 145 3.13 5.37 -15.23
CA SER A 145 3.34 6.45 -16.20
C SER A 145 2.12 7.34 -16.38
N LYS A 146 0.90 6.75 -16.42
CA LYS A 146 -0.34 7.52 -16.55
C LYS A 146 -0.66 8.31 -15.29
N ILE A 147 -0.51 7.73 -14.11
CA ILE A 147 -0.68 8.44 -12.84
C ILE A 147 0.30 9.62 -12.77
N LYS A 148 1.59 9.39 -13.11
CA LYS A 148 2.58 10.49 -13.11
C LYS A 148 2.26 11.58 -14.11
N ALA A 149 1.59 11.27 -15.20
CA ALA A 149 1.16 12.27 -16.19
C ALA A 149 -0.10 13.05 -15.76
N SER A 150 -0.88 12.57 -14.79
CA SER A 150 -2.10 13.21 -14.30
C SER A 150 -1.92 14.02 -13.01
N THR A 151 -0.77 13.92 -12.32
CA THR A 151 -0.52 14.61 -11.05
C THR A 151 0.82 15.33 -11.01
N ASP A 152 0.90 16.40 -10.25
CA ASP A 152 2.15 17.07 -9.90
C ASP A 152 2.87 16.43 -8.69
N LEU A 153 2.18 15.57 -7.93
CA LEU A 153 2.75 14.89 -6.78
C LEU A 153 3.87 13.92 -7.17
N PRO A 154 4.81 13.63 -6.25
CA PRO A 154 5.71 12.49 -6.37
C PRO A 154 4.93 11.19 -6.50
N VAL A 155 5.37 10.30 -7.40
CA VAL A 155 4.79 8.95 -7.56
C VAL A 155 5.86 7.92 -7.19
N ALA A 156 5.53 7.07 -6.23
CA ALA A 156 6.39 5.98 -5.77
C ALA A 156 6.05 4.66 -6.48
N ALA A 157 7.08 3.89 -6.78
CA ALA A 157 6.98 2.54 -7.32
C ALA A 157 7.39 1.53 -6.23
N TYR A 158 6.54 0.55 -5.93
CA TYR A 158 6.85 -0.47 -4.93
C TYR A 158 7.20 -1.80 -5.59
N ASN A 159 8.49 -2.16 -5.54
CA ASN A 159 8.97 -3.47 -5.96
C ASN A 159 8.66 -4.49 -4.85
N VAL A 160 7.78 -5.46 -5.11
CA VAL A 160 7.30 -6.41 -4.12
C VAL A 160 8.12 -7.70 -4.08
N SER A 161 7.85 -8.55 -3.10
CA SER A 161 8.61 -9.78 -2.85
C SER A 161 8.67 -10.75 -4.05
N GLY A 162 7.60 -10.84 -4.84
CA GLY A 162 7.59 -11.64 -6.07
C GLY A 162 8.50 -11.06 -7.14
N GLU A 163 8.47 -9.75 -7.34
CA GLU A 163 9.34 -9.05 -8.28
C GLU A 163 10.82 -9.18 -7.86
N TYR A 164 11.11 -8.99 -6.58
CA TYR A 164 12.43 -9.25 -6.01
C TYR A 164 12.89 -10.70 -6.24
N SER A 165 12.01 -11.67 -6.03
CA SER A 165 12.30 -13.09 -6.25
C SER A 165 12.61 -13.41 -7.71
N MET A 166 11.94 -12.76 -8.67
CA MET A 166 12.21 -12.93 -10.10
C MET A 166 13.59 -12.42 -10.48
N ILE A 167 14.01 -11.26 -9.94
CA ILE A 167 15.37 -10.72 -10.16
C ILE A 167 16.42 -11.71 -9.64
N HIS A 168 16.23 -12.22 -8.44
CA HIS A 168 17.13 -13.21 -7.84
C HIS A 168 17.16 -14.53 -8.62
N ALA A 169 15.99 -15.04 -9.04
CA ALA A 169 15.92 -16.28 -9.83
C ALA A 169 16.69 -16.14 -11.17
N THR A 170 16.56 -15.01 -11.86
CA THR A 170 17.28 -14.71 -13.08
C THR A 170 18.80 -14.70 -12.84
N HIS A 171 19.24 -14.06 -11.76
CA HIS A 171 20.65 -14.07 -11.37
C HIS A 171 21.18 -15.48 -11.05
N MET A 172 20.42 -16.27 -10.30
CA MET A 172 20.80 -17.64 -9.92
C MET A 172 20.95 -18.56 -11.14
N GLN A 173 20.25 -18.29 -12.25
CA GLN A 173 20.40 -19.00 -13.52
C GLN A 173 21.63 -18.52 -14.33
N GLY A 174 22.36 -17.52 -13.85
CA GLY A 174 23.51 -16.96 -14.55
C GLY A 174 23.15 -16.04 -15.73
N TRP A 175 21.91 -15.57 -15.82
CA TRP A 175 21.41 -14.78 -16.96
C TRP A 175 21.54 -13.27 -16.79
N GLY A 176 22.03 -12.82 -15.65
CA GLY A 176 22.25 -11.40 -15.41
C GLY A 176 22.95 -11.10 -14.10
N SER A 177 23.52 -9.90 -14.02
CA SER A 177 24.12 -9.37 -12.81
C SER A 177 23.02 -8.89 -11.84
N LEU A 178 22.99 -9.45 -10.62
CA LEU A 178 22.02 -9.03 -9.60
C LEU A 178 22.09 -7.52 -9.38
N LYS A 179 23.31 -6.95 -9.29
CA LYS A 179 23.50 -5.52 -9.05
C LYS A 179 22.89 -4.67 -10.17
N GLU A 180 23.10 -5.05 -11.42
CA GLU A 180 22.58 -4.29 -12.57
C GLU A 180 21.07 -4.39 -12.64
N MET A 181 20.49 -5.59 -12.51
CA MET A 181 19.04 -5.80 -12.53
C MET A 181 18.32 -5.07 -11.38
N VAL A 182 18.92 -4.99 -10.20
CA VAL A 182 18.36 -4.21 -9.07
C VAL A 182 18.42 -2.71 -9.35
N HIS A 183 19.41 -2.22 -10.08
CA HIS A 183 19.48 -0.81 -10.47
C HIS A 183 18.51 -0.43 -11.59
N GLU A 184 18.10 -1.38 -12.42
CA GLU A 184 17.14 -1.17 -13.49
C GLU A 184 15.68 -1.27 -13.00
N SER A 185 15.42 -2.03 -11.93
CA SER A 185 14.09 -2.27 -11.37
C SER A 185 13.64 -1.16 -10.42
#